data_a71978784e7f0d37c0f34178fb6b04e1
#
_entry.id   a71978784e7f0d37c0f34178fb6b04e1
#
_cell.length_a   1.000
_cell.length_b   1.000
_cell.length_c   1.000
_cell.angle_alpha   90.00
_cell.angle_beta   90.00
_cell.angle_gamma   90.00
#
_symmetry.space_group_name_H-M   'P 1'
#
loop_
_entity.id
_entity.type
_entity.pdbx_description
1 polymer ?
#
loop_
_entity_poly.entity_id
_entity_poly.type
_entity_poly.pdbx_seq_one_letter_code
_entity_poly.pdbx_strand_id
1 'polypeptide(L)'
;MELAMKLLEIVPSDRTRLYSAMIRKQAEIRRSGRGTFSRAGARRRNGVRWTHVRYKGSIKLEPGESEGVEAVIKSPDRGDEARLLSSFLGWLDRHFGEHLLSVNIKYQQAGRA
;
A
#
# COMPACT_ATOMS: atom_id res chain seq x y z
N MET A 1 -4.51 -19.40 -12.68
CA MET A 1 -3.80 -18.17 -13.01
C MET A 1 -3.07 -17.65 -11.79
N GLU A 2 -1.84 -17.27 -11.98
CA GLU A 2 -1.01 -16.82 -10.88
C GLU A 2 -1.08 -15.31 -10.71
N LEU A 3 -1.04 -14.86 -9.44
CA LEU A 3 -0.99 -13.44 -9.14
C LEU A 3 0.45 -13.00 -8.96
N ALA A 4 0.80 -11.88 -9.56
CA ALA A 4 2.05 -11.20 -9.24
C ALA A 4 1.87 -10.50 -7.90
N MET A 5 2.89 -10.58 -7.03
CA MET A 5 2.75 -10.11 -5.66
C MET A 5 4.05 -9.50 -5.14
N LYS A 6 3.90 -8.40 -4.39
CA LYS A 6 5.01 -7.78 -3.66
C LYS A 6 4.61 -7.60 -2.21
N LEU A 7 5.54 -7.86 -1.33
CA LEU A 7 5.34 -7.63 0.10
C LEU A 7 6.20 -6.46 0.52
N LEU A 8 5.62 -5.49 1.21
CA LEU A 8 6.35 -4.31 1.65
C LEU A 8 6.27 -4.19 3.16
N GLU A 9 7.40 -3.83 3.77
CA GLU A 9 7.46 -3.48 5.18
C GLU A 9 7.87 -2.02 5.25
N ILE A 10 6.98 -1.19 5.78
CA ILE A 10 7.18 0.26 5.84
C ILE A 10 7.45 0.63 7.27
N VAL A 11 8.63 1.21 7.53
CA VAL A 11 9.10 1.50 8.88
C VAL A 11 9.18 3.02 9.06
N PRO A 12 8.48 3.58 10.08
CA PRO A 12 8.57 5.01 10.35
C PRO A 12 9.90 5.37 11.02
N SER A 13 10.36 6.59 10.78
CA SER A 13 11.59 7.10 11.36
C SER A 13 11.38 7.69 12.76
N ASP A 14 10.14 7.94 13.12
CA ASP A 14 9.77 8.54 14.39
C ASP A 14 8.63 7.74 15.01
N ARG A 15 7.91 8.34 15.96
CA ARG A 15 6.81 7.66 16.63
C ARG A 15 5.47 7.84 15.93
N THR A 16 5.48 8.19 14.67
CA THR A 16 4.26 8.34 13.90
C THR A 16 3.54 6.99 13.82
N ARG A 17 2.25 7.00 14.13
CA ARG A 17 1.38 5.83 13.94
C ARG A 17 1.04 5.78 12.47
N LEU A 18 1.92 5.17 11.71
CA LEU A 18 1.91 5.26 10.27
C LEU A 18 0.64 4.68 9.66
N TYR A 19 0.18 3.54 10.17
CA TYR A 19 -1.02 2.91 9.63
C TYR A 19 -2.23 3.85 9.70
N SER A 20 -2.51 4.39 10.89
CA SER A 20 -3.65 5.30 11.07
C SER A 20 -3.50 6.56 10.24
N ALA A 21 -2.28 7.10 10.17
CA ALA A 21 -2.01 8.31 9.41
C ALA A 21 -2.24 8.09 7.92
N MET A 22 -1.82 6.94 7.39
CA MET A 22 -2.03 6.60 5.97
C MET A 22 -3.51 6.46 5.65
N ILE A 23 -4.26 5.75 6.50
CA ILE A 23 -5.70 5.59 6.30
C ILE A 23 -6.39 6.94 6.27
N ARG A 24 -6.04 7.81 7.21
CA ARG A 24 -6.65 9.15 7.31
C ARG A 24 -6.30 10.01 6.09
N LYS A 25 -5.05 9.98 5.67
CA LYS A 25 -4.60 10.77 4.52
C LYS A 25 -5.34 10.34 3.25
N GLN A 26 -5.46 9.04 3.02
CA GLN A 26 -6.18 8.53 1.85
C GLN A 26 -7.63 8.99 1.86
N ALA A 27 -8.29 8.92 3.02
CA ALA A 27 -9.69 9.35 3.14
C ALA A 27 -9.84 10.85 2.90
N GLU A 28 -8.91 11.67 3.40
CA GLU A 28 -8.93 13.12 3.17
C GLU A 28 -8.81 13.44 1.69
N ILE A 29 -7.89 12.78 1.01
CA ILE A 29 -7.68 13.02 -0.42
C ILE A 29 -8.93 12.65 -1.21
N ARG A 30 -9.57 11.52 -0.88
CA ARG A 30 -10.79 11.10 -1.57
C ARG A 30 -11.96 12.06 -1.32
N ARG A 31 -12.06 12.58 -0.12
CA ARG A 31 -13.12 13.55 0.19
C ARG A 31 -12.97 14.83 -0.61
N SER A 32 -11.75 15.19 -0.98
CA SER A 32 -11.52 16.37 -1.81
C SER A 32 -11.80 16.12 -3.29
N GLY A 33 -12.22 14.90 -3.65
CA GLY A 33 -12.50 14.54 -5.03
C GLY A 33 -11.27 14.19 -5.83
N ARG A 34 -10.15 13.99 -5.17
CA ARG A 34 -8.87 13.68 -5.81
C ARG A 34 -8.39 12.30 -5.42
N GLY A 35 -7.23 11.95 -5.95
CA GLY A 35 -6.51 10.77 -5.54
C GLY A 35 -6.67 9.61 -6.49
N THR A 36 -5.68 8.73 -6.44
CA THR A 36 -5.62 7.56 -7.29
C THR A 36 -6.03 6.28 -6.57
N PHE A 37 -6.07 6.32 -5.22
CA PHE A 37 -6.42 5.15 -4.43
C PHE A 37 -7.78 5.30 -3.78
N SER A 38 -8.57 4.22 -3.85
CA SER A 38 -9.86 4.14 -3.21
C SER A 38 -9.90 2.93 -2.31
N ARG A 39 -10.60 3.04 -1.18
CA ARG A 39 -10.78 1.90 -0.30
C ARG A 39 -11.77 0.92 -0.96
N ALA A 40 -11.37 -0.34 -1.04
CA ALA A 40 -12.22 -1.39 -1.59
C ALA A 40 -12.89 -2.13 -0.44
N GLY A 41 -14.19 -1.96 -0.31
CA GLY A 41 -14.96 -2.59 0.74
C GLY A 41 -14.81 -1.90 2.08
N ALA A 42 -15.34 -2.55 3.13
CA ALA A 42 -15.30 -2.02 4.48
C ALA A 42 -13.94 -2.20 5.11
N ARG A 43 -13.57 -1.25 5.98
CA ARG A 43 -12.37 -1.38 6.79
C ARG A 43 -12.57 -2.54 7.77
N ARG A 44 -11.61 -3.46 7.80
CA ARG A 44 -11.67 -4.61 8.68
C ARG A 44 -10.75 -4.41 9.87
N ARG A 45 -10.94 -5.25 10.90
CA ARG A 45 -10.13 -5.17 12.12
C ARG A 45 -8.64 -5.24 11.82
N ASN A 46 -8.24 -6.10 10.90
CA ASN A 46 -6.83 -6.37 10.62
C ASN A 46 -6.31 -5.65 9.38
N GLY A 47 -7.08 -4.76 8.78
CA GLY A 47 -6.55 -4.03 7.66
C GLY A 47 -7.57 -3.42 6.74
N VAL A 48 -7.07 -2.76 5.71
CA VAL A 48 -7.88 -2.20 4.63
C VAL A 48 -7.28 -2.61 3.30
N ARG A 49 -8.07 -2.54 2.26
CA ARG A 49 -7.61 -2.80 0.91
C ARG A 49 -7.89 -1.58 0.06
N TRP A 50 -6.88 -1.16 -0.70
CA TRP A 50 -6.99 -0.05 -1.64
C TRP A 50 -6.94 -0.57 -3.06
N THR A 51 -7.62 0.12 -3.97
CA THR A 51 -7.53 -0.12 -5.40
C THR A 51 -7.10 1.16 -6.09
N HIS A 52 -6.52 1.00 -7.28
CA HIS A 52 -6.08 2.13 -8.10
C HIS A 52 -7.11 2.37 -9.20
N VAL A 53 -7.28 3.63 -9.60
CA VAL A 53 -8.28 3.99 -10.61
C VAL A 53 -7.95 3.43 -11.99
N ARG A 54 -6.70 3.14 -12.28
CA ARG A 54 -6.27 2.69 -13.60
C ARG A 54 -5.79 1.26 -13.68
N TYR A 55 -5.19 0.74 -12.61
CA TYR A 55 -4.48 -0.54 -12.68
C TYR A 55 -5.22 -1.63 -11.93
N LYS A 56 -5.18 -2.82 -12.51
CA LYS A 56 -5.83 -3.97 -11.89
C LYS A 56 -5.03 -4.47 -10.70
N GLY A 57 -5.74 -4.86 -9.66
CA GLY A 57 -5.13 -5.39 -8.46
C GLY A 57 -5.51 -4.62 -7.23
N SER A 58 -4.80 -4.91 -6.16
CA SER A 58 -5.11 -4.29 -4.87
C SER A 58 -3.85 -4.15 -4.03
N ILE A 59 -3.95 -3.24 -3.05
CA ILE A 59 -2.93 -3.05 -2.03
C ILE A 59 -3.62 -3.27 -0.70
N LYS A 60 -3.24 -4.34 0.00
CA LYS A 60 -3.77 -4.63 1.32
C LYS A 60 -2.82 -4.04 2.35
N LEU A 61 -3.34 -3.26 3.28
CA LEU A 61 -2.55 -2.61 4.33
C LEU A 61 -2.95 -3.16 5.68
N GLU A 62 -1.97 -3.51 6.49
CA GLU A 62 -2.16 -3.98 7.86
C GLU A 62 -1.19 -3.27 8.78
N PRO A 63 -1.54 -3.09 10.06
CA PRO A 63 -0.57 -2.58 11.03
C PRO A 63 0.60 -3.55 11.14
N GLY A 64 1.81 -3.02 11.10
CA GLY A 64 3.02 -3.79 11.30
C GLY A 64 3.59 -3.58 12.69
N GLU A 65 4.83 -4.03 12.88
CA GLU A 65 5.52 -3.86 14.15
C GLU A 65 6.00 -2.42 14.31
N SER A 66 6.16 -1.98 15.55
CA SER A 66 6.75 -0.68 15.88
C SER A 66 6.09 0.49 15.17
N GLU A 67 4.77 0.48 15.11
CA GLU A 67 3.96 1.53 14.48
C GLU A 67 4.14 1.59 12.96
N GLY A 68 4.70 0.55 12.36
CA GLY A 68 4.87 0.46 10.91
C GLY A 68 3.65 -0.10 10.21
N VAL A 69 3.82 -0.39 8.92
CA VAL A 69 2.74 -0.89 8.07
C VAL A 69 3.29 -2.02 7.21
N GLU A 70 2.50 -3.08 7.08
CA GLU A 70 2.76 -4.12 6.12
C GLU A 70 1.79 -3.95 4.97
N ALA A 71 2.32 -3.98 3.75
CA ALA A 71 1.50 -3.84 2.55
C ALA A 71 1.72 -5.02 1.63
N VAL A 72 0.63 -5.49 1.03
CA VAL A 72 0.70 -6.58 0.05
C VAL A 72 0.08 -6.06 -1.24
N ILE A 73 0.88 -6.00 -2.29
CA ILE A 73 0.43 -5.59 -3.61
C ILE A 73 0.20 -6.84 -4.45
N LYS A 74 -1.01 -7.02 -4.95
CA LYS A 74 -1.37 -8.17 -5.78
C LYS A 74 -2.02 -7.70 -7.07
N SER A 75 -1.68 -8.36 -8.18
CA SER A 75 -2.34 -8.09 -9.45
C SER A 75 -2.32 -9.33 -10.32
N PRO A 76 -3.37 -9.58 -11.12
CA PRO A 76 -3.34 -10.65 -12.12
C PRO A 76 -2.47 -10.28 -13.31
N ASP A 77 -2.07 -9.02 -13.43
CA ASP A 77 -1.25 -8.52 -14.53
C ASP A 77 0.07 -8.01 -13.95
N ARG A 78 1.18 -8.59 -14.41
CA ARG A 78 2.51 -8.24 -13.89
C ARG A 78 2.88 -6.78 -14.18
N GLY A 79 2.46 -6.25 -15.32
CA GLY A 79 2.70 -4.85 -15.65
C GLY A 79 1.94 -3.92 -14.72
N ASP A 80 0.69 -4.26 -14.41
CA ASP A 80 -0.11 -3.49 -13.46
C ASP A 80 0.43 -3.60 -12.05
N GLU A 81 0.97 -4.76 -11.68
CA GLU A 81 1.61 -4.91 -10.37
C GLU A 81 2.76 -3.91 -10.23
N ALA A 82 3.60 -3.80 -11.25
CA ALA A 82 4.72 -2.86 -11.23
C ALA A 82 4.24 -1.41 -11.13
N ARG A 83 3.16 -1.09 -11.83
CA ARG A 83 2.58 0.26 -11.79
C ARG A 83 1.94 0.57 -10.45
N LEU A 84 1.28 -0.42 -9.84
CA LEU A 84 0.75 -0.27 -8.49
C LEU A 84 1.87 0.00 -7.50
N LEU A 85 2.96 -0.74 -7.61
CA LEU A 85 4.11 -0.54 -6.73
C LEU A 85 4.67 0.87 -6.89
N SER A 86 4.90 1.33 -8.12
CA SER A 86 5.42 2.67 -8.38
C SER A 86 4.49 3.75 -7.85
N SER A 87 3.19 3.60 -8.09
CA SER A 87 2.20 4.57 -7.62
C SER A 87 2.15 4.63 -6.10
N PHE A 88 2.22 3.47 -5.45
CA PHE A 88 2.18 3.40 -4.00
C PHE A 88 3.42 4.01 -3.37
N LEU A 89 4.60 3.69 -3.90
CA LEU A 89 5.85 4.26 -3.40
C LEU A 89 5.88 5.77 -3.58
N GLY A 90 5.41 6.26 -4.72
CA GLY A 90 5.33 7.69 -4.96
C GLY A 90 4.37 8.38 -3.99
N TRP A 91 3.24 7.75 -3.71
CA TRP A 91 2.27 8.25 -2.75
C TRP A 91 2.87 8.33 -1.35
N LEU A 92 3.56 7.26 -0.93
CA LEU A 92 4.23 7.23 0.37
C LEU A 92 5.28 8.33 0.48
N ASP A 93 6.10 8.48 -0.53
CA ASP A 93 7.17 9.48 -0.51
C ASP A 93 6.59 10.89 -0.45
N ARG A 94 5.56 11.15 -1.24
CA ARG A 94 4.95 12.49 -1.29
C ARG A 94 4.31 12.89 0.03
N HIS A 95 3.62 11.95 0.67
CA HIS A 95 2.83 12.30 1.86
C HIS A 95 3.52 11.99 3.18
N PHE A 96 4.46 11.05 3.19
CA PHE A 96 5.08 10.58 4.43
C PHE A 96 6.59 10.45 4.36
N GLY A 97 7.22 10.94 3.28
CA GLY A 97 8.67 10.77 3.10
C GLY A 97 9.51 11.19 4.29
N GLU A 98 9.11 12.28 4.95
CA GLU A 98 9.84 12.79 6.11
C GLU A 98 9.69 11.92 7.35
N HIS A 99 8.71 11.03 7.36
CA HIS A 99 8.41 10.15 8.49
C HIS A 99 8.83 8.72 8.27
N LEU A 100 9.48 8.43 7.15
CA LEU A 100 9.88 7.05 6.82
C LEU A 100 11.35 6.83 7.08
N LEU A 101 11.65 5.72 7.75
CA LEU A 101 13.01 5.23 7.88
C LEU A 101 13.38 4.35 6.71
N SER A 102 12.48 3.42 6.35
CA SER A 102 12.78 2.48 5.28
C SER A 102 11.50 1.86 4.72
N VAL A 103 11.63 1.35 3.50
CA VAL A 103 10.62 0.51 2.88
C VAL A 103 11.36 -0.71 2.34
N ASN A 104 11.08 -1.87 2.90
CA ASN A 104 11.62 -3.14 2.41
C ASN A 104 10.63 -3.79 1.47
N ILE A 105 11.12 -4.22 0.32
CA ILE A 105 10.27 -4.84 -0.69
C ILE A 105 10.74 -6.26 -0.92
N LYS A 106 9.83 -7.22 -0.71
CA LYS A 106 10.10 -8.63 -1.00
C LYS A 106 9.32 -9.03 -2.23
N TYR A 107 10.01 -9.66 -3.16
CA TYR A 107 9.42 -10.10 -4.42
C TYR A 107 8.96 -11.54 -4.27
N GLN A 108 7.69 -11.77 -4.58
CA GLN A 108 7.12 -13.11 -4.56
C GLN A 108 7.00 -13.59 -6.00
N GLN A 109 7.59 -14.75 -6.27
CA GLN A 109 7.51 -15.36 -7.59
C GLN A 109 6.33 -16.32 -7.58
N ALA A 110 5.18 -15.85 -8.02
CA ALA A 110 3.98 -16.69 -8.07
C ALA A 110 4.24 -17.91 -8.95
N GLY A 111 3.76 -19.07 -8.53
CA GLY A 111 3.96 -20.31 -9.27
C GLY A 111 5.37 -20.86 -9.21
N ARG A 112 6.21 -20.29 -8.42
CA ARG A 112 7.60 -20.74 -8.28
C ARG A 112 7.66 -22.07 -7.57
N ALA A 113 8.31 -22.99 -8.18
CA ALA A 113 8.50 -24.30 -7.58
C ALA A 113 9.65 -24.27 -6.59
#